data_dd2a309f8beaca39b0904c7da827930b
#
_entry.id   dd2a309f8beaca39b0904c7da827930b
#
_cell.length_a   1.000
_cell.length_b   1.000
_cell.length_c   1.000
_cell.angle_alpha   90.00
_cell.angle_beta   90.00
_cell.angle_gamma   90.00
#
_symmetry.space_group_name_H-M   'P 1'
#
loop_
_entity.id
_entity.type
_entity.pdbx_description
1 polymer ?
#
loop_
_entity_poly.entity_id
_entity_poly.type
_entity_poly.pdbx_seq_one_letter_code
_entity_poly.pdbx_strand_id
1 'polypeptide(L)'
;LPISVTVTNPLAMDRSDEMVEVSMTEISNLLNLADTAQIVVLNVEGEQVPYQVTYDDKLIFPATVAANASAAYTVQAGTPVDVEVRACGRQYPERLDDMAWENDLVGFRAYGPALQARGERGFGYDLFTKRGTAAPVLEDMYAKELDADSWKQVNELRKTDPKAADELVRTFSYHIDHGYGMDCYAVGPTLGAGVSALMVNDTIIYPWCYKTQEVLDNGPLRFTVKLEFNPLAVKGDTAVVETRLITLDAGSHL
;
A
#
# COMPACT_ATOMS: atom_id res chain seq x y z
N LEU A 1 -9.09 -30.96 13.64
CA LEU A 1 -8.32 -31.59 12.57
C LEU A 1 -7.81 -30.52 11.61
N PRO A 2 -6.61 -30.66 11.03
CA PRO A 2 -6.13 -29.75 9.99
C PRO A 2 -7.08 -29.68 8.79
N ILE A 3 -7.13 -28.50 8.14
CA ILE A 3 -7.94 -28.27 6.94
C ILE A 3 -6.99 -28.17 5.74
N SER A 4 -7.36 -28.79 4.64
CA SER A 4 -6.64 -28.65 3.37
C SER A 4 -7.32 -27.61 2.49
N VAL A 5 -6.56 -26.61 2.05
CA VAL A 5 -6.93 -25.62 1.03
C VAL A 5 -6.21 -25.99 -0.26
N THR A 6 -6.95 -26.39 -1.29
CA THR A 6 -6.38 -26.73 -2.60
C THR A 6 -6.43 -25.51 -3.52
N VAL A 7 -5.27 -25.08 -4.00
CA VAL A 7 -5.13 -23.99 -4.97
C VAL A 7 -4.79 -24.57 -6.33
N THR A 8 -5.60 -24.25 -7.34
CA THR A 8 -5.43 -24.79 -8.69
C THR A 8 -5.04 -23.69 -9.68
N ASN A 9 -3.99 -23.93 -10.43
CA ASN A 9 -3.54 -23.09 -11.53
C ASN A 9 -3.89 -23.76 -12.87
N PRO A 10 -4.94 -23.30 -13.58
CA PRO A 10 -5.31 -23.87 -14.88
C PRO A 10 -4.49 -23.30 -16.05
N LEU A 11 -3.58 -22.38 -15.81
CA LEU A 11 -2.79 -21.71 -16.83
C LEU A 11 -1.57 -22.53 -17.20
N ALA A 12 -1.11 -22.41 -18.45
CA ALA A 12 0.10 -23.06 -18.96
C ALA A 12 1.40 -22.31 -18.56
N MET A 13 1.37 -21.59 -17.45
CA MET A 13 2.52 -20.88 -16.88
C MET A 13 2.50 -21.02 -15.36
N ASP A 14 3.68 -21.05 -14.76
CA ASP A 14 3.80 -21.08 -13.30
C ASP A 14 3.26 -19.78 -12.69
N ARG A 15 2.61 -19.89 -11.55
CA ARG A 15 2.16 -18.77 -10.73
C ARG A 15 2.90 -18.82 -9.40
N SER A 16 3.57 -17.74 -9.08
CA SER A 16 4.35 -17.62 -7.84
C SER A 16 3.87 -16.45 -7.04
N ASP A 17 3.81 -16.63 -5.72
CA ASP A 17 3.48 -15.55 -4.78
C ASP A 17 2.08 -14.93 -5.04
N GLU A 18 1.12 -15.75 -5.45
CA GLU A 18 -0.24 -15.31 -5.72
C GLU A 18 -1.06 -15.27 -4.44
N MET A 19 -1.72 -14.16 -4.18
CA MET A 19 -2.52 -14.02 -2.97
C MET A 19 -3.80 -14.86 -3.05
N VAL A 20 -3.92 -15.82 -2.15
CA VAL A 20 -5.11 -16.67 -1.97
C VAL A 20 -5.96 -16.09 -0.85
N GLU A 21 -7.26 -16.07 -1.03
CA GLU A 21 -8.24 -15.65 -0.03
C GLU A 21 -9.21 -16.77 0.30
N VAL A 22 -9.39 -17.04 1.59
CA VAL A 22 -10.42 -17.97 2.10
C VAL A 22 -11.15 -17.32 3.27
N SER A 23 -12.41 -17.72 3.51
CA SER A 23 -13.17 -17.18 4.65
C SER A 23 -12.57 -17.62 5.97
N MET A 24 -12.20 -16.67 6.83
CA MET A 24 -11.69 -16.97 8.16
C MET A 24 -12.77 -17.56 9.05
N THR A 25 -14.03 -17.13 8.90
CA THR A 25 -15.18 -17.72 9.59
C THR A 25 -15.36 -19.20 9.24
N GLU A 26 -15.24 -19.58 7.95
CA GLU A 26 -15.32 -20.99 7.56
C GLU A 26 -14.16 -21.81 8.15
N ILE A 27 -12.95 -21.30 8.10
CA ILE A 27 -11.76 -21.92 8.69
C ILE A 27 -11.95 -22.12 10.20
N SER A 28 -12.38 -21.09 10.93
CA SER A 28 -12.60 -21.16 12.37
C SER A 28 -13.65 -22.20 12.76
N ASN A 29 -14.75 -22.25 12.00
CA ASN A 29 -15.82 -23.23 12.22
C ASN A 29 -15.34 -24.67 11.98
N LEU A 30 -14.63 -24.91 10.89
CA LEU A 30 -14.13 -26.23 10.54
C LEU A 30 -13.05 -26.73 11.50
N LEU A 31 -12.18 -25.84 11.99
CA LEU A 31 -11.16 -26.15 12.98
C LEU A 31 -11.71 -26.25 14.41
N ASN A 32 -12.93 -25.76 14.65
CA ASN A 32 -13.51 -25.61 15.98
C ASN A 32 -12.56 -24.83 16.92
N LEU A 33 -12.08 -23.69 16.44
CA LEU A 33 -11.13 -22.85 17.16
C LEU A 33 -11.82 -22.11 18.31
N ALA A 34 -11.09 -21.95 19.41
CA ALA A 34 -11.44 -20.95 20.42
C ALA A 34 -11.10 -19.54 19.90
N ASP A 35 -11.79 -18.51 20.38
CA ASP A 35 -11.61 -17.11 19.92
C ASP A 35 -10.15 -16.59 20.03
N THR A 36 -9.36 -17.18 20.93
CA THR A 36 -7.95 -16.81 21.16
C THR A 36 -6.95 -17.76 20.49
N ALA A 37 -7.42 -18.75 19.73
CA ALA A 37 -6.55 -19.73 19.11
C ALA A 37 -5.77 -19.09 17.96
N GLN A 38 -4.46 -19.37 17.92
CA GLN A 38 -3.58 -19.03 16.80
C GLN A 38 -3.61 -20.15 15.77
N ILE A 39 -3.44 -19.78 14.51
CA ILE A 39 -3.33 -20.71 13.39
C ILE A 39 -1.98 -20.58 12.71
N VAL A 40 -1.65 -21.59 11.92
CA VAL A 40 -0.55 -21.58 10.96
C VAL A 40 -1.05 -22.07 9.62
N VAL A 41 -0.44 -21.56 8.55
CA VAL A 41 -0.63 -22.04 7.18
C VAL A 41 0.66 -22.73 6.75
N LEU A 42 0.55 -23.98 6.29
CA LEU A 42 1.70 -24.77 5.89
C LEU A 42 1.63 -25.09 4.39
N ASN A 43 2.76 -25.04 3.72
CA ASN A 43 2.91 -25.51 2.34
C ASN A 43 2.97 -27.07 2.29
N VAL A 44 3.18 -27.62 1.11
CA VAL A 44 3.24 -29.10 0.90
C VAL A 44 4.43 -29.76 1.59
N GLU A 45 5.50 -29.00 1.86
CA GLU A 45 6.68 -29.43 2.59
C GLU A 45 6.50 -29.36 4.11
N GLY A 46 5.38 -28.82 4.58
CA GLY A 46 5.09 -28.62 6.00
C GLY A 46 5.76 -27.38 6.60
N GLU A 47 6.25 -26.48 5.77
CA GLU A 47 6.84 -25.22 6.21
C GLU A 47 5.75 -24.15 6.36
N GLN A 48 5.91 -23.30 7.38
CA GLN A 48 4.99 -22.18 7.57
C GLN A 48 5.15 -21.15 6.45
N VAL A 49 4.02 -20.76 5.84
CA VAL A 49 3.94 -19.61 4.95
C VAL A 49 3.33 -18.42 5.69
N PRO A 50 3.71 -17.18 5.37
CA PRO A 50 3.10 -16.01 5.98
C PRO A 50 1.60 -15.96 5.69
N TYR A 51 0.83 -15.45 6.62
CA TYR A 51 -0.60 -15.20 6.43
C TYR A 51 -1.03 -13.92 7.13
N GLN A 52 -2.21 -13.44 6.77
CA GLN A 52 -2.87 -12.32 7.41
C GLN A 52 -4.39 -12.59 7.46
N VAL A 53 -5.03 -12.17 8.55
CA VAL A 53 -6.49 -12.07 8.62
C VAL A 53 -6.86 -10.62 8.36
N THR A 54 -7.71 -10.39 7.36
CA THR A 54 -8.09 -9.05 6.91
C THR A 54 -9.33 -8.53 7.63
N TYR A 55 -9.59 -7.22 7.54
CA TYR A 55 -10.73 -6.55 8.16
C TYR A 55 -12.09 -7.12 7.73
N ASP A 56 -12.16 -7.71 6.53
CA ASP A 56 -13.37 -8.29 5.94
C ASP A 56 -13.44 -9.83 6.07
N ASP A 57 -12.81 -10.35 7.12
CA ASP A 57 -12.85 -11.77 7.51
C ASP A 57 -12.26 -12.73 6.46
N LYS A 58 -11.16 -12.34 5.83
CA LYS A 58 -10.39 -13.21 4.96
C LYS A 58 -9.12 -13.68 5.65
N LEU A 59 -8.82 -14.97 5.53
CA LEU A 59 -7.47 -15.49 5.68
C LEU A 59 -6.78 -15.40 4.33
N ILE A 60 -5.70 -14.63 4.25
CA ILE A 60 -4.92 -14.49 3.03
C ILE A 60 -3.51 -15.05 3.23
N PHE A 61 -2.97 -15.66 2.18
CA PHE A 61 -1.59 -16.17 2.16
C PHE A 61 -1.08 -16.29 0.72
N PRO A 62 0.24 -16.15 0.48
CA PRO A 62 0.82 -16.32 -0.85
C PRO A 62 0.92 -17.80 -1.22
N ALA A 63 0.53 -18.14 -2.43
CA ALA A 63 0.64 -19.49 -2.97
C ALA A 63 1.52 -19.52 -4.22
N THR A 64 2.26 -20.62 -4.38
CA THR A 64 3.01 -20.94 -5.59
C THR A 64 2.48 -22.23 -6.17
N VAL A 65 2.07 -22.18 -7.44
CA VAL A 65 1.46 -23.33 -8.12
C VAL A 65 2.00 -23.43 -9.55
N ALA A 66 2.56 -24.57 -9.90
CA ALA A 66 3.08 -24.81 -11.23
C ALA A 66 1.99 -24.77 -12.32
N ALA A 67 2.40 -24.65 -13.56
CA ALA A 67 1.51 -24.65 -14.73
C ALA A 67 0.64 -25.91 -14.77
N ASN A 68 -0.68 -25.73 -15.00
CA ASN A 68 -1.67 -26.81 -15.09
C ASN A 68 -1.66 -27.77 -13.88
N ALA A 69 -1.36 -27.25 -12.67
CA ALA A 69 -1.22 -28.06 -11.46
C ALA A 69 -2.07 -27.52 -10.31
N SER A 70 -2.05 -28.26 -9.20
CA SER A 70 -2.65 -27.84 -7.93
C SER A 70 -1.62 -28.02 -6.81
N ALA A 71 -1.69 -27.14 -5.81
CA ALA A 71 -0.93 -27.24 -4.59
C ALA A 71 -1.89 -27.26 -3.39
N ALA A 72 -1.57 -28.05 -2.36
CA ALA A 72 -2.35 -28.12 -1.14
C ALA A 72 -1.64 -27.36 -0.03
N TYR A 73 -2.39 -26.52 0.66
CA TYR A 73 -1.95 -25.80 1.86
C TYR A 73 -2.75 -26.31 3.05
N THR A 74 -2.09 -26.45 4.18
CA THR A 74 -2.73 -26.94 5.40
C THR A 74 -2.92 -25.79 6.37
N VAL A 75 -4.16 -25.56 6.82
CA VAL A 75 -4.46 -24.62 7.90
C VAL A 75 -4.78 -25.41 9.18
N GLN A 76 -4.12 -25.07 10.26
CA GLN A 76 -4.30 -25.73 11.54
C GLN A 76 -4.00 -24.81 12.71
N ALA A 77 -4.42 -25.21 13.92
CA ALA A 77 -3.99 -24.53 15.13
C ALA A 77 -2.48 -24.67 15.31
N GLY A 78 -1.83 -23.58 15.71
CA GLY A 78 -0.38 -23.55 15.89
C GLY A 78 0.12 -22.16 16.22
N THR A 79 1.39 -22.06 16.61
CA THR A 79 2.05 -20.78 16.88
C THR A 79 2.72 -20.27 15.61
N PRO A 80 2.30 -19.10 15.06
CA PRO A 80 2.93 -18.52 13.89
C PRO A 80 4.35 -18.06 14.21
N VAL A 81 5.23 -18.16 13.21
CA VAL A 81 6.56 -17.54 13.25
C VAL A 81 6.43 -16.06 12.87
N ASP A 82 7.42 -15.26 13.29
CA ASP A 82 7.53 -13.87 12.85
C ASP A 82 7.70 -13.81 11.33
N VAL A 83 6.96 -12.91 10.70
CA VAL A 83 7.01 -12.71 9.25
C VAL A 83 7.43 -11.29 8.92
N GLU A 84 8.14 -11.15 7.81
CA GLU A 84 8.54 -9.85 7.28
C GLU A 84 7.32 -9.08 6.77
N VAL A 85 7.27 -7.78 7.06
CA VAL A 85 6.23 -6.90 6.56
C VAL A 85 6.52 -6.57 5.10
N ARG A 86 5.63 -6.98 4.21
CA ARG A 86 5.72 -6.78 2.76
C ARG A 86 4.71 -5.76 2.23
N ALA A 87 3.69 -5.43 3.02
CA ALA A 87 2.71 -4.39 2.68
C ALA A 87 2.38 -3.59 3.94
N CYS A 88 2.43 -2.27 3.85
CA CYS A 88 2.13 -1.36 4.96
C CYS A 88 1.85 0.06 4.47
N GLY A 89 1.35 0.90 5.36
CA GLY A 89 1.15 2.32 5.08
C GLY A 89 0.64 3.08 6.30
N ARG A 90 0.67 4.39 6.21
CA ARG A 90 0.09 5.29 7.22
C ARG A 90 -0.16 6.68 6.67
N GLN A 91 -0.91 7.47 7.42
CA GLN A 91 -0.93 8.91 7.21
C GLN A 91 0.37 9.54 7.76
N TYR A 92 0.84 10.56 7.04
CA TYR A 92 2.00 11.39 7.40
C TYR A 92 1.55 12.83 7.64
N PRO A 93 1.05 13.17 8.86
CA PRO A 93 0.66 14.54 9.19
C PRO A 93 1.83 15.51 9.05
N GLU A 94 3.05 15.05 9.33
CA GLU A 94 4.30 15.79 9.18
C GLU A 94 4.60 16.18 7.73
N ARG A 95 4.00 15.50 6.73
CA ARG A 95 4.07 15.84 5.30
C ARG A 95 2.67 16.20 4.78
N LEU A 96 2.04 17.18 5.44
CA LEU A 96 0.78 17.78 4.98
C LEU A 96 -0.36 16.77 4.77
N ASP A 97 -0.46 15.81 5.68
CA ASP A 97 -1.45 14.74 5.69
C ASP A 97 -1.38 13.78 4.49
N ASP A 98 -0.20 13.57 3.92
CA ASP A 98 -0.05 12.51 2.92
C ASP A 98 -0.51 11.16 3.49
N MET A 99 -1.28 10.40 2.72
CA MET A 99 -1.53 9.00 2.96
C MET A 99 -0.61 8.23 2.01
N ALA A 100 0.38 7.51 2.57
CA ALA A 100 1.31 6.74 1.77
C ALA A 100 1.30 5.27 2.19
N TRP A 101 1.40 4.40 1.19
CA TRP A 101 1.41 2.95 1.37
C TRP A 101 2.34 2.30 0.36
N GLU A 102 2.82 1.12 0.70
CA GLU A 102 3.74 0.37 -0.15
C GLU A 102 3.58 -1.13 0.01
N ASN A 103 4.03 -1.85 -0.98
CA ASN A 103 4.37 -3.27 -0.87
C ASN A 103 5.85 -3.49 -1.22
N ASP A 104 6.24 -4.73 -1.41
CA ASP A 104 7.60 -5.12 -1.78
C ASP A 104 8.04 -4.68 -3.20
N LEU A 105 7.13 -4.19 -4.04
CA LEU A 105 7.42 -3.81 -5.44
C LEU A 105 7.26 -2.32 -5.73
N VAL A 106 6.34 -1.64 -5.06
CA VAL A 106 5.93 -0.28 -5.39
C VAL A 106 5.40 0.46 -4.16
N GLY A 107 5.50 1.78 -4.16
CA GLY A 107 4.85 2.64 -3.19
C GLY A 107 3.93 3.66 -3.85
N PHE A 108 2.96 4.14 -3.11
CA PHE A 108 1.98 5.14 -3.54
C PHE A 108 1.79 6.22 -2.49
N ARG A 109 1.33 7.38 -2.93
CA ARG A 109 0.91 8.48 -2.08
C ARG A 109 -0.37 9.11 -2.61
N ALA A 110 -1.34 9.33 -1.71
CA ALA A 110 -2.47 10.22 -1.93
C ALA A 110 -2.25 11.50 -1.11
N TYR A 111 -2.48 12.65 -1.73
CA TYR A 111 -2.30 13.94 -1.06
C TYR A 111 -3.44 14.23 -0.11
N GLY A 112 -3.09 14.86 1.01
CA GLY A 112 -3.99 15.11 2.12
C GLY A 112 -4.59 16.52 2.17
N PRO A 113 -5.54 16.73 3.10
CA PRO A 113 -6.26 18.00 3.22
C PRO A 113 -5.35 19.19 3.60
N ALA A 114 -4.26 18.98 4.34
CA ALA A 114 -3.36 20.06 4.69
C ALA A 114 -2.57 20.59 3.47
N LEU A 115 -2.22 19.74 2.50
CA LEU A 115 -1.62 20.17 1.23
C LEU A 115 -2.60 21.02 0.43
N GLN A 116 -3.85 20.56 0.32
CA GLN A 116 -4.90 21.31 -0.38
C GLN A 116 -5.18 22.67 0.26
N ALA A 117 -5.17 22.76 1.59
CA ALA A 117 -5.35 24.01 2.33
C ALA A 117 -4.29 25.06 2.00
N ARG A 118 -3.10 24.64 1.53
CA ARG A 118 -2.04 25.54 1.04
C ARG A 118 -2.22 25.97 -0.41
N GLY A 119 -3.27 25.51 -1.10
CA GLY A 119 -3.59 25.84 -2.47
C GLY A 119 -2.97 24.92 -3.52
N GLU A 120 -2.27 23.87 -3.10
CA GLU A 120 -1.75 22.87 -4.01
C GLU A 120 -2.86 21.90 -4.45
N ARG A 121 -2.82 21.52 -5.73
CA ARG A 121 -3.80 20.62 -6.35
C ARG A 121 -3.09 19.33 -6.77
N GLY A 122 -3.21 18.30 -5.96
CA GLY A 122 -2.78 16.95 -6.26
C GLY A 122 -3.99 16.02 -6.26
N PHE A 123 -4.53 15.70 -7.44
CA PHE A 123 -5.72 14.85 -7.54
C PHE A 123 -5.37 13.38 -7.66
N GLY A 124 -4.20 13.09 -8.19
CA GLY A 124 -3.75 11.75 -8.49
C GLY A 124 -2.93 11.11 -7.40
N TYR A 125 -2.62 9.84 -7.60
CA TYR A 125 -1.67 9.14 -6.75
C TYR A 125 -0.26 9.33 -7.31
N ASP A 126 0.67 9.57 -6.39
CA ASP A 126 2.09 9.53 -6.66
C ASP A 126 2.60 8.10 -6.66
N LEU A 127 3.67 7.85 -7.38
CA LEU A 127 4.28 6.54 -7.52
C LEU A 127 5.73 6.59 -7.06
N PHE A 128 6.05 5.75 -6.08
CA PHE A 128 7.42 5.48 -5.67
C PHE A 128 7.87 4.17 -6.29
N THR A 129 8.94 4.22 -7.07
CA THR A 129 9.61 3.00 -7.49
C THR A 129 10.33 2.36 -6.31
N LYS A 130 10.46 1.03 -6.34
CA LYS A 130 11.29 0.29 -5.39
C LYS A 130 12.36 -0.48 -6.14
N ARG A 131 13.53 -0.62 -5.54
CA ARG A 131 14.67 -1.25 -6.18
C ARG A 131 15.48 -2.07 -5.20
N GLY A 132 15.56 -3.37 -5.45
CA GLY A 132 16.45 -4.27 -4.74
C GLY A 132 16.11 -4.53 -3.28
N THR A 133 14.91 -4.16 -2.82
CA THR A 133 14.46 -4.45 -1.45
C THR A 133 12.96 -4.74 -1.43
N ALA A 134 12.58 -5.80 -0.72
CA ALA A 134 11.20 -6.09 -0.37
C ALA A 134 10.75 -5.38 0.92
N ALA A 135 11.70 -4.98 1.76
CA ALA A 135 11.41 -4.29 3.01
C ALA A 135 10.76 -2.91 2.79
N PRO A 136 9.96 -2.43 3.73
CA PRO A 136 9.39 -1.08 3.69
C PRO A 136 10.48 0.00 3.62
N VAL A 137 10.29 1.01 2.78
CA VAL A 137 11.26 2.10 2.56
C VAL A 137 10.66 3.50 2.70
N LEU A 138 9.32 3.65 2.63
CA LEU A 138 8.69 4.97 2.66
C LEU A 138 8.93 5.71 3.97
N GLU A 139 8.92 5.02 5.11
CA GLU A 139 9.19 5.63 6.42
C GLU A 139 10.57 6.30 6.43
N ASP A 140 11.59 5.61 5.96
CA ASP A 140 12.96 6.15 5.88
C ASP A 140 13.07 7.27 4.85
N MET A 141 12.38 7.16 3.71
CA MET A 141 12.34 8.20 2.69
C MET A 141 11.74 9.49 3.24
N TYR A 142 10.60 9.41 3.91
CA TYR A 142 9.94 10.57 4.55
C TYR A 142 10.80 11.15 5.67
N ALA A 143 11.37 10.31 6.52
CA ALA A 143 12.21 10.76 7.61
C ALA A 143 13.41 11.58 7.12
N LYS A 144 14.05 11.16 6.03
CA LYS A 144 15.18 11.89 5.42
C LYS A 144 14.73 13.18 4.75
N GLU A 145 13.68 13.12 3.92
CA GLU A 145 13.14 14.29 3.23
C GLU A 145 12.67 15.39 4.18
N LEU A 146 12.16 15.02 5.36
CA LEU A 146 11.59 15.96 6.32
C LEU A 146 12.56 16.34 7.45
N ASP A 147 13.81 15.89 7.38
CA ASP A 147 14.80 16.19 8.43
C ASP A 147 15.08 17.70 8.55
N ALA A 148 14.65 18.27 9.68
CA ALA A 148 14.72 19.71 9.91
C ALA A 148 16.15 20.25 9.93
N ASP A 149 17.11 19.46 10.43
CA ASP A 149 18.51 19.87 10.50
C ASP A 149 19.14 19.90 9.11
N SER A 150 18.83 18.95 8.26
CA SER A 150 19.26 18.94 6.85
C SER A 150 18.72 20.16 6.11
N TRP A 151 17.43 20.46 6.24
CA TRP A 151 16.84 21.64 5.61
C TRP A 151 17.39 22.96 6.17
N LYS A 152 17.69 23.03 7.44
CA LYS A 152 18.36 24.19 8.02
C LYS A 152 19.73 24.43 7.38
N GLN A 153 20.54 23.38 7.21
CA GLN A 153 21.84 23.47 6.54
C GLN A 153 21.68 23.90 5.08
N VAL A 154 20.71 23.32 4.35
CA VAL A 154 20.39 23.72 2.97
C VAL A 154 20.06 25.21 2.90
N ASN A 155 19.20 25.71 3.79
CA ASN A 155 18.76 27.10 3.79
C ASN A 155 19.90 28.07 4.10
N GLU A 156 20.80 27.72 4.99
CA GLU A 156 22.00 28.53 5.25
C GLU A 156 22.95 28.51 4.06
N LEU A 157 23.23 27.34 3.52
CA LEU A 157 24.12 27.17 2.37
C LEU A 157 23.61 27.89 1.12
N ARG A 158 22.28 27.90 0.91
CA ARG A 158 21.63 28.55 -0.24
C ARG A 158 21.87 30.07 -0.29
N LYS A 159 22.17 30.71 0.86
CA LYS A 159 22.47 32.13 0.92
C LYS A 159 23.83 32.48 0.32
N THR A 160 24.77 31.57 0.34
CA THR A 160 26.16 31.79 -0.06
C THR A 160 26.59 30.94 -1.26
N ASP A 161 26.09 29.72 -1.36
CA ASP A 161 26.40 28.78 -2.45
C ASP A 161 25.15 27.96 -2.80
N PRO A 162 24.27 28.47 -3.69
CA PRO A 162 23.08 27.78 -4.12
C PRO A 162 23.35 26.41 -4.76
N LYS A 163 24.48 26.26 -5.46
CA LYS A 163 24.84 24.99 -6.11
C LYS A 163 25.17 23.92 -5.08
N ALA A 164 25.96 24.26 -4.08
CA ALA A 164 26.27 23.34 -2.98
C ALA A 164 25.01 22.99 -2.17
N ALA A 165 24.08 23.95 -2.01
CA ALA A 165 22.78 23.68 -1.39
C ALA A 165 21.96 22.64 -2.16
N ASP A 166 21.90 22.75 -3.49
CA ASP A 166 21.20 21.78 -4.34
C ASP A 166 21.89 20.41 -4.33
N GLU A 167 23.22 20.37 -4.29
CA GLU A 167 23.98 19.13 -4.11
C GLU A 167 23.67 18.47 -2.77
N LEU A 168 23.55 19.25 -1.70
CA LEU A 168 23.16 18.72 -0.38
C LEU A 168 21.73 18.14 -0.40
N VAL A 169 20.74 18.83 -0.98
CA VAL A 169 19.38 18.30 -1.14
C VAL A 169 19.39 16.95 -1.85
N ARG A 170 20.19 16.79 -2.88
CA ARG A 170 20.30 15.52 -3.62
C ARG A 170 20.78 14.35 -2.78
N THR A 171 21.43 14.59 -1.63
CA THR A 171 21.92 13.51 -0.77
C THR A 171 20.83 12.86 0.09
N PHE A 172 19.68 13.51 0.28
CA PHE A 172 18.60 13.01 1.14
C PHE A 172 17.22 13.04 0.49
N SER A 173 17.04 13.74 -0.64
CA SER A 173 15.73 13.84 -1.28
C SER A 173 15.24 12.50 -1.82
N TYR A 174 13.99 12.16 -1.55
CA TYR A 174 13.34 10.97 -2.10
C TYR A 174 13.06 11.06 -3.61
N HIS A 175 13.29 12.22 -4.25
CA HIS A 175 13.27 12.37 -5.71
C HIS A 175 14.55 11.87 -6.39
N ILE A 176 15.50 11.37 -5.62
CA ILE A 176 16.75 10.78 -6.10
C ILE A 176 16.80 9.33 -5.65
N ASP A 177 17.15 8.44 -6.57
CA ASP A 177 17.34 7.02 -6.24
C ASP A 177 18.66 6.83 -5.46
N HIS A 178 18.50 6.47 -4.19
CA HIS A 178 19.61 6.14 -3.29
C HIS A 178 19.90 4.63 -3.24
N GLY A 179 19.44 3.87 -4.24
CA GLY A 179 19.65 2.43 -4.37
C GLY A 179 18.46 1.58 -3.90
N TYR A 180 17.37 2.22 -3.42
CA TYR A 180 16.16 1.54 -2.96
C TYR A 180 14.87 2.04 -3.64
N GLY A 181 14.99 2.97 -4.59
CA GLY A 181 13.89 3.55 -5.34
C GLY A 181 13.72 5.05 -5.07
N MET A 182 12.70 5.64 -5.66
CA MET A 182 12.45 7.09 -5.60
C MET A 182 11.00 7.44 -5.94
N ASP A 183 10.58 8.63 -5.54
CA ASP A 183 9.44 9.34 -6.13
C ASP A 183 9.85 9.83 -7.52
N CYS A 184 9.31 9.20 -8.56
CA CYS A 184 9.88 9.30 -9.91
C CYS A 184 9.22 10.35 -10.80
N TYR A 185 8.11 10.99 -10.38
CA TYR A 185 7.48 12.03 -11.18
C TYR A 185 6.58 12.96 -10.34
N ALA A 186 6.31 14.15 -10.88
CA ALA A 186 5.40 15.10 -10.27
C ALA A 186 3.96 14.90 -10.80
N VAL A 187 3.04 14.56 -9.92
CA VAL A 187 1.62 14.37 -10.27
C VAL A 187 0.99 15.69 -10.70
N GLY A 188 1.21 16.76 -9.95
CA GLY A 188 0.57 18.06 -10.21
C GLY A 188 -0.97 17.97 -10.29
N PRO A 189 -1.62 18.82 -11.08
CA PRO A 189 -3.08 18.82 -11.25
C PRO A 189 -3.54 17.77 -12.26
N THR A 190 -3.01 16.54 -12.18
CA THR A 190 -3.36 15.40 -13.04
C THR A 190 -3.94 14.26 -12.22
N LEU A 191 -4.40 13.20 -12.90
CA LEU A 191 -4.96 12.03 -12.23
C LEU A 191 -3.90 11.07 -11.67
N GLY A 192 -2.63 11.24 -12.02
CA GLY A 192 -1.54 10.36 -11.56
C GLY A 192 -1.74 8.89 -11.93
N ALA A 193 -1.19 7.99 -11.12
CA ALA A 193 -1.26 6.55 -11.34
C ALA A 193 -2.43 5.92 -10.59
N GLY A 194 -3.31 5.21 -11.31
CA GLY A 194 -4.36 4.37 -10.72
C GLY A 194 -5.54 5.10 -10.09
N VAL A 195 -5.68 6.39 -10.30
CA VAL A 195 -6.80 7.15 -9.73
C VAL A 195 -8.02 7.15 -10.66
N SER A 196 -9.20 7.14 -10.08
CA SER A 196 -10.48 7.30 -10.78
C SER A 196 -10.97 8.75 -10.74
N ALA A 197 -11.78 9.14 -11.75
CA ALA A 197 -12.52 10.39 -11.75
C ALA A 197 -13.90 10.21 -12.39
N LEU A 198 -14.86 11.07 -12.02
CA LEU A 198 -16.17 11.09 -12.66
C LEU A 198 -16.09 11.83 -13.98
N MET A 199 -16.73 11.30 -15.02
CA MET A 199 -16.95 11.99 -16.28
C MET A 199 -18.44 12.33 -16.41
N VAL A 200 -18.77 13.60 -16.55
CA VAL A 200 -20.14 14.09 -16.69
C VAL A 200 -20.21 15.05 -17.87
N ASN A 201 -21.00 14.69 -18.89
CA ASN A 201 -21.14 15.49 -20.12
C ASN A 201 -19.77 15.87 -20.73
N ASP A 202 -18.91 14.87 -20.95
CA ASP A 202 -17.56 15.00 -21.50
C ASP A 202 -16.61 15.90 -20.67
N THR A 203 -16.97 16.17 -19.43
CA THR A 203 -16.13 16.93 -18.50
C THR A 203 -15.70 16.06 -17.34
N ILE A 204 -14.40 16.03 -17.06
CA ILE A 204 -13.85 15.34 -15.88
C ILE A 204 -14.10 16.19 -14.65
N ILE A 205 -14.75 15.61 -13.65
CA ILE A 205 -14.88 16.19 -12.32
C ILE A 205 -13.74 15.60 -11.48
N TYR A 206 -12.76 16.45 -11.19
CA TYR A 206 -11.61 16.05 -10.39
C TYR A 206 -12.02 15.94 -8.93
N PRO A 207 -11.76 14.76 -8.29
CA PRO A 207 -11.81 14.70 -6.85
C PRO A 207 -10.67 15.56 -6.31
N TRP A 208 -10.93 16.26 -5.22
CA TRP A 208 -9.87 16.92 -4.46
C TRP A 208 -9.09 15.86 -3.65
N CYS A 209 -8.25 16.28 -2.71
CA CYS A 209 -7.67 15.35 -1.76
C CYS A 209 -8.79 14.67 -0.93
N TYR A 210 -8.46 13.56 -0.30
CA TYR A 210 -9.36 12.93 0.66
C TYR A 210 -9.67 13.88 1.84
N LYS A 211 -10.84 13.71 2.45
CA LYS A 211 -11.28 14.40 3.65
C LYS A 211 -10.94 13.62 4.91
N THR A 212 -11.26 12.34 4.89
CA THR A 212 -10.98 11.40 5.98
C THR A 212 -10.36 10.12 5.45
N GLN A 213 -9.60 9.44 6.30
CA GLN A 213 -8.99 8.16 5.99
C GLN A 213 -9.18 7.20 7.16
N GLU A 214 -9.24 5.92 6.86
CA GLU A 214 -9.31 4.83 7.82
C GLU A 214 -8.46 3.67 7.29
N VAL A 215 -7.38 3.31 8.00
CA VAL A 215 -6.57 2.13 7.67
C VAL A 215 -7.29 0.90 8.21
N LEU A 216 -7.68 -0.01 7.34
CA LEU A 216 -8.44 -1.21 7.65
C LEU A 216 -7.56 -2.45 7.80
N ASP A 217 -6.51 -2.55 6.95
CA ASP A 217 -5.46 -3.57 7.05
C ASP A 217 -4.10 -2.89 6.97
N ASN A 218 -3.14 -3.35 7.77
CA ASN A 218 -1.78 -2.82 7.75
C ASN A 218 -0.73 -3.93 7.93
N GLY A 219 -0.60 -4.75 6.89
CA GLY A 219 0.40 -5.81 6.84
C GLY A 219 0.12 -7.07 7.66
N PRO A 220 0.98 -8.07 7.52
CA PRO A 220 2.23 -8.06 6.73
C PRO A 220 2.06 -8.23 5.22
N LEU A 221 0.91 -8.72 4.71
CA LEU A 221 0.70 -9.09 3.30
C LEU A 221 -0.21 -8.14 2.53
N ARG A 222 -1.11 -7.46 3.22
CA ARG A 222 -2.09 -6.55 2.62
C ARG A 222 -2.15 -5.25 3.40
N PHE A 223 -2.15 -4.15 2.67
CA PHE A 223 -2.56 -2.85 3.16
C PHE A 223 -3.92 -2.49 2.55
N THR A 224 -4.85 -2.03 3.38
CA THR A 224 -6.16 -1.52 2.91
C THR A 224 -6.47 -0.21 3.61
N VAL A 225 -6.83 0.81 2.83
CA VAL A 225 -7.28 2.11 3.34
C VAL A 225 -8.59 2.52 2.69
N LYS A 226 -9.49 3.04 3.49
CA LYS A 226 -10.72 3.70 3.04
C LYS A 226 -10.50 5.21 3.05
N LEU A 227 -10.66 5.85 1.90
CA LEU A 227 -10.61 7.30 1.74
C LEU A 227 -12.01 7.82 1.43
N GLU A 228 -12.47 8.80 2.17
CA GLU A 228 -13.71 9.52 1.91
C GLU A 228 -13.37 10.95 1.46
N PHE A 229 -14.02 11.40 0.40
CA PHE A 229 -13.77 12.70 -0.23
C PHE A 229 -14.84 13.73 0.14
N ASN A 230 -14.55 15.00 -0.09
CA ASN A 230 -15.53 16.05 0.07
C ASN A 230 -16.66 15.89 -0.94
N PRO A 231 -17.89 16.37 -0.62
CA PRO A 231 -19.00 16.32 -1.55
C PRO A 231 -18.67 17.05 -2.88
N LEU A 232 -19.10 16.42 -3.97
CA LEU A 232 -18.97 16.94 -5.33
C LEU A 232 -20.34 17.37 -5.87
N ALA A 233 -20.34 18.42 -6.71
CA ALA A 233 -21.53 18.80 -7.47
C ALA A 233 -21.58 17.97 -8.76
N VAL A 234 -22.64 17.16 -8.91
CA VAL A 234 -22.86 16.30 -10.07
C VAL A 234 -24.28 16.48 -10.58
N LYS A 235 -24.46 17.03 -11.78
CA LYS A 235 -25.77 17.24 -12.41
C LYS A 235 -26.82 17.95 -11.51
N GLY A 236 -26.38 18.92 -10.72
CA GLY A 236 -27.24 19.65 -9.79
C GLY A 236 -27.39 19.03 -8.40
N ASP A 237 -26.94 17.81 -8.17
CA ASP A 237 -26.76 17.25 -6.84
C ASP A 237 -25.42 17.73 -6.27
N THR A 238 -25.45 18.36 -5.10
CA THR A 238 -24.26 18.90 -4.41
C THR A 238 -23.78 18.02 -3.26
N ALA A 239 -24.40 16.86 -3.04
CA ALA A 239 -24.14 15.96 -1.93
C ALA A 239 -23.51 14.63 -2.34
N VAL A 240 -23.02 14.51 -3.58
CA VAL A 240 -22.37 13.27 -4.06
C VAL A 240 -21.03 13.10 -3.36
N VAL A 241 -20.91 12.05 -2.56
CA VAL A 241 -19.69 11.71 -1.83
C VAL A 241 -19.03 10.52 -2.49
N GLU A 242 -17.76 10.66 -2.85
CA GLU A 242 -16.92 9.57 -3.31
C GLU A 242 -16.22 8.90 -2.12
N THR A 243 -16.26 7.58 -2.08
CA THR A 243 -15.48 6.76 -1.16
C THR A 243 -14.64 5.80 -1.97
N ARG A 244 -13.36 5.70 -1.65
CA ARG A 244 -12.43 4.75 -2.27
C ARG A 244 -11.93 3.77 -1.24
N LEU A 245 -12.01 2.51 -1.59
CA LEU A 245 -11.36 1.43 -0.88
C LEU A 245 -10.13 1.01 -1.71
N ILE A 246 -8.95 1.26 -1.18
CA ILE A 246 -7.68 0.98 -1.85
C ILE A 246 -7.02 -0.20 -1.14
N THR A 247 -6.73 -1.24 -1.88
CA THR A 247 -6.05 -2.44 -1.38
C THR A 247 -4.78 -2.68 -2.18
N LEU A 248 -3.68 -2.95 -1.50
CA LEU A 248 -2.40 -3.32 -2.12
C LEU A 248 -1.86 -4.59 -1.45
N ASP A 249 -1.70 -5.64 -2.24
CA ASP A 249 -1.14 -6.91 -1.79
C ASP A 249 0.37 -6.99 -2.02
N ALA A 250 1.05 -7.73 -1.16
CA ALA A 250 2.41 -8.16 -1.40
C ALA A 250 2.50 -8.89 -2.75
N GLY A 251 3.57 -8.65 -3.51
CA GLY A 251 3.78 -9.26 -4.82
C GLY A 251 2.97 -8.65 -5.97
N SER A 252 2.10 -7.67 -5.72
CA SER A 252 1.31 -6.99 -6.73
C SER A 252 1.94 -5.68 -7.19
N HIS A 253 1.84 -5.36 -8.48
CA HIS A 253 2.24 -4.06 -9.03
C HIS A 253 1.14 -3.00 -8.96
N LEU A 254 -0.11 -3.40 -8.76
CA LEU A 254 -1.30 -2.54 -8.65
C LEU A 254 -2.32 -3.18 -7.73
#